data_81a165a43aac0a8af73a18563d783afd
#
_entry.id   81a165a43aac0a8af73a18563d783afd
#
_cell.length_a   1.000
_cell.length_b   1.000
_cell.length_c   1.000
_cell.angle_alpha   90.00
_cell.angle_beta   90.00
_cell.angle_gamma   90.00
#
_symmetry.space_group_name_H-M   'P 1'
#
loop_
_entity.id
_entity.type
_entity.pdbx_description
1 polymer ?
#
loop_
_entity_poly.entity_id
_entity_poly.type
_entity_poly.pdbx_seq_one_letter_code
_entity_poly.pdbx_strand_id
1 'polypeptide(L)'
;GLSAATASLHLSRLERNLGRALLYRNSRKLSLTQDGTQLLDTARSMLELYEKGFIEFRQRAVSTRNSLRISMPAVFVNGDFTRHLAAFIEEHPDLDLGIACDDSRHDIIGDGIDIAFRIGDLPDSSLKARHLFLLPRQVVAAPAFLARHAPLEHPRDLQRLEWIGLGMRPDSRLFRHARDDEEVRVDYTPRVRVDSVEASCRLARLGVGLAAPPTYLSDEPIRRGELRAVLPEWRLEPLKVYAVWPPNVPASSIAYTLINRLYEAFNPG
;
A
#
# COMPACT_ATOMS: atom_id res chain seq x y z
N GLY A 1 25.78 11.05 33.10
CA GLY A 1 27.22 11.15 33.34
C GLY A 1 27.75 9.86 33.96
N LEU A 2 28.97 9.45 33.57
CA LEU A 2 29.65 8.31 34.17
C LEU A 2 30.29 8.69 35.53
N SER A 3 30.30 7.76 36.50
CA SER A 3 31.04 7.97 37.73
C SER A 3 32.58 7.95 37.49
N ALA A 4 33.36 8.63 38.32
CA ALA A 4 34.82 8.64 38.19
C ALA A 4 35.42 7.23 38.22
N ALA A 5 34.84 6.31 39.01
CA ALA A 5 35.24 4.91 39.08
C ALA A 5 34.99 4.18 37.75
N THR A 6 33.83 4.38 37.14
CA THR A 6 33.46 3.79 35.85
C THR A 6 34.36 4.32 34.72
N ALA A 7 34.62 5.63 34.69
CA ALA A 7 35.56 6.22 33.73
C ALA A 7 36.96 5.65 33.85
N SER A 8 37.48 5.50 35.07
CA SER A 8 38.78 4.89 35.34
C SER A 8 38.86 3.43 34.88
N LEU A 9 37.78 2.66 35.06
CA LEU A 9 37.72 1.26 34.64
C LEU A 9 37.76 1.16 33.09
N HIS A 10 36.97 1.98 32.38
CA HIS A 10 36.98 2.01 30.93
C HIS A 10 38.33 2.44 30.37
N LEU A 11 38.96 3.44 30.96
CA LEU A 11 40.27 3.90 30.55
C LEU A 11 41.34 2.83 30.76
N SER A 12 41.36 2.16 31.92
CA SER A 12 42.32 1.06 32.18
C SER A 12 42.12 -0.12 31.24
N ARG A 13 40.86 -0.39 30.82
CA ARG A 13 40.55 -1.41 29.81
C ARG A 13 41.06 -1.00 28.43
N LEU A 14 40.93 0.27 28.07
CA LEU A 14 41.41 0.83 26.81
C LEU A 14 42.95 0.78 26.74
N GLU A 15 43.65 1.24 27.79
CA GLU A 15 45.13 1.17 27.92
C GLU A 15 45.65 -0.28 27.78
N ARG A 16 44.95 -1.24 28.38
CA ARG A 16 45.28 -2.66 28.29
C ARG A 16 45.12 -3.20 26.87
N ASN A 17 44.02 -2.82 26.20
CA ASN A 17 43.76 -3.25 24.83
C ASN A 17 44.74 -2.66 23.82
N LEU A 18 45.20 -1.43 24.05
CA LEU A 18 46.18 -0.75 23.21
C LEU A 18 47.64 -1.14 23.55
N GLY A 19 47.88 -1.76 24.72
CA GLY A 19 49.20 -2.06 25.20
C GLY A 19 50.05 -0.83 25.56
N ARG A 20 49.38 0.34 25.77
CA ARG A 20 50.04 1.62 26.01
C ARG A 20 49.31 2.41 27.10
N ALA A 21 50.11 3.12 27.94
CA ALA A 21 49.57 4.03 28.94
C ALA A 21 49.16 5.34 28.25
N LEU A 22 47.92 5.78 28.49
CA LEU A 22 47.37 7.02 27.97
C LEU A 22 47.44 8.18 28.97
N LEU A 23 47.57 7.83 30.28
CA LEU A 23 47.65 8.81 31.35
C LEU A 23 48.84 8.52 32.27
N TYR A 24 49.57 9.58 32.65
CA TYR A 24 50.42 9.60 33.82
C TYR A 24 49.56 9.86 35.07
N ARG A 25 49.61 8.96 36.05
CA ARG A 25 48.81 9.07 37.27
C ARG A 25 49.75 9.08 38.47
N ASN A 26 49.61 10.09 39.31
CA ASN A 26 50.13 10.03 40.67
C ASN A 26 49.03 10.53 41.63
N SER A 27 49.24 10.42 42.93
CA SER A 27 48.24 10.75 43.97
C SER A 27 47.80 12.21 43.98
N ARG A 28 48.41 13.09 43.18
CA ARG A 28 48.14 14.54 43.16
C ARG A 28 47.91 15.12 41.77
N LYS A 29 48.29 14.44 40.69
CA LYS A 29 48.20 14.96 39.29
C LYS A 29 47.84 13.87 38.32
N LEU A 30 47.04 14.23 37.35
CA LEU A 30 46.69 13.46 36.19
C LEU A 30 47.10 14.25 34.95
N SER A 31 47.86 13.64 34.03
CA SER A 31 48.26 14.24 32.78
C SER A 31 48.29 13.22 31.65
N LEU A 32 48.06 13.67 30.40
CA LEU A 32 48.14 12.79 29.24
C LEU A 32 49.60 12.40 28.93
N THR A 33 49.77 11.19 28.44
CA THR A 33 50.99 10.78 27.72
C THR A 33 50.94 11.35 26.29
N GLN A 34 52.00 11.23 25.52
CA GLN A 34 52.02 11.59 24.12
C GLN A 34 50.98 10.77 23.35
N ASP A 35 50.92 9.44 23.57
CA ASP A 35 49.91 8.55 23.00
C ASP A 35 48.50 8.95 23.45
N GLY A 36 48.33 9.36 24.71
CA GLY A 36 47.08 9.86 25.25
C GLY A 36 46.58 11.14 24.57
N THR A 37 47.50 12.07 24.30
CA THR A 37 47.14 13.31 23.58
C THR A 37 46.68 13.01 22.16
N GLN A 38 47.42 12.20 21.42
CA GLN A 38 47.09 11.80 20.05
C GLN A 38 45.74 11.07 19.98
N LEU A 39 45.51 10.14 20.90
CA LEU A 39 44.22 9.41 20.95
C LEU A 39 43.05 10.32 21.33
N LEU A 40 43.25 11.28 22.24
CA LEU A 40 42.22 12.24 22.63
C LEU A 40 41.79 13.11 21.45
N ASP A 41 42.74 13.59 20.65
CA ASP A 41 42.41 14.41 19.45
C ASP A 41 41.67 13.59 18.41
N THR A 42 42.08 12.33 18.21
CA THR A 42 41.34 11.40 17.34
C THR A 42 39.91 11.13 17.85
N ALA A 43 39.78 10.86 19.16
CA ALA A 43 38.47 10.60 19.77
C ALA A 43 37.52 11.81 19.70
N ARG A 44 38.06 13.02 19.86
CA ARG A 44 37.28 14.26 19.68
C ARG A 44 36.77 14.40 18.24
N SER A 45 37.62 14.23 17.24
CA SER A 45 37.25 14.26 15.86
C SER A 45 36.18 13.21 15.51
N MET A 46 36.28 12.01 16.05
CA MET A 46 35.26 10.96 15.88
C MET A 46 33.92 11.36 16.50
N LEU A 47 33.94 11.96 17.70
CA LEU A 47 32.71 12.44 18.36
C LEU A 47 32.06 13.59 17.57
N GLU A 48 32.86 14.53 17.08
CA GLU A 48 32.33 15.64 16.24
C GLU A 48 31.68 15.11 14.96
N LEU A 49 32.32 14.16 14.27
CA LEU A 49 31.74 13.50 13.09
C LEU A 49 30.45 12.76 13.42
N TYR A 50 30.42 12.04 14.55
CA TYR A 50 29.24 11.33 15.03
C TYR A 50 28.08 12.30 15.32
N GLU A 51 28.36 13.36 16.09
CA GLU A 51 27.35 14.36 16.44
C GLU A 51 26.83 15.08 15.20
N LYS A 52 27.71 15.48 14.29
CA LYS A 52 27.33 16.09 13.02
C LYS A 52 26.45 15.16 12.18
N GLY A 53 26.88 13.92 11.99
CA GLY A 53 26.11 12.92 11.26
C GLY A 53 24.75 12.62 11.90
N PHE A 54 24.70 12.58 13.25
CA PHE A 54 23.47 12.34 13.98
C PHE A 54 22.49 13.55 13.92
N ILE A 55 23.04 14.78 13.94
CA ILE A 55 22.26 16.00 13.76
C ILE A 55 21.70 16.06 12.34
N GLU A 56 22.54 15.80 11.32
CA GLU A 56 22.10 15.75 9.92
C GLU A 56 21.04 14.67 9.71
N PHE A 57 21.21 13.48 10.29
CA PHE A 57 20.22 12.42 10.23
C PHE A 57 18.90 12.85 10.88
N ARG A 58 18.94 13.50 12.06
CA ARG A 58 17.73 14.02 12.72
C ARG A 58 17.06 15.15 11.93
N GLN A 59 17.85 16.02 11.31
CA GLN A 59 17.31 17.08 10.44
C GLN A 59 16.70 16.52 9.17
N ARG A 60 17.32 15.52 8.55
CA ARG A 60 16.71 14.76 7.44
C ARG A 60 15.46 14.02 7.89
N ALA A 61 15.46 13.40 9.06
CA ALA A 61 14.28 12.74 9.62
C ALA A 61 13.11 13.71 9.89
N VAL A 62 13.38 15.01 10.10
CA VAL A 62 12.34 16.04 10.18
C VAL A 62 11.80 16.39 8.79
N SER A 63 12.67 16.47 7.75
CA SER A 63 12.22 16.69 6.37
C SER A 63 11.59 15.43 5.75
N THR A 64 12.02 14.23 6.12
CA THR A 64 11.41 12.96 5.68
C THR A 64 10.13 12.60 6.46
N ARG A 65 9.81 13.31 7.56
CA ARG A 65 8.55 13.11 8.29
C ARG A 65 7.31 13.36 7.45
N ASN A 66 7.44 14.12 6.39
CA ASN A 66 6.35 14.47 5.48
C ASN A 66 6.46 13.79 4.11
N SER A 67 7.39 12.83 3.94
CA SER A 67 7.45 12.02 2.72
C SER A 67 6.67 10.73 2.90
N LEU A 68 5.82 10.41 1.94
CA LEU A 68 5.01 9.20 1.93
C LEU A 68 4.99 8.60 0.51
N ARG A 69 5.33 7.33 0.39
CA ARG A 69 5.25 6.59 -0.87
C ARG A 69 4.16 5.55 -0.78
N ILE A 70 3.16 5.66 -1.64
CA ILE A 70 2.05 4.71 -1.69
C ILE A 70 1.98 3.99 -3.03
N SER A 71 1.46 2.76 -3.01
CA SER A 71 1.09 2.00 -4.20
C SER A 71 -0.40 1.71 -4.13
N MET A 72 -1.11 1.93 -5.23
CA MET A 72 -2.54 1.64 -5.32
C MET A 72 -2.92 1.07 -6.68
N PRO A 73 -3.97 0.24 -6.78
CA PRO A 73 -4.51 -0.20 -8.07
C PRO A 73 -4.96 0.97 -8.94
N ALA A 74 -4.69 0.89 -10.24
CA ALA A 74 -5.06 1.94 -11.20
C ALA A 74 -6.56 2.24 -11.16
N VAL A 75 -7.38 1.23 -10.92
CA VAL A 75 -8.84 1.36 -10.83
C VAL A 75 -9.30 2.40 -9.80
N PHE A 76 -8.52 2.70 -8.74
CA PHE A 76 -8.92 3.69 -7.72
C PHE A 76 -8.87 5.14 -8.20
N VAL A 77 -8.16 5.42 -9.30
CA VAL A 77 -8.00 6.79 -9.84
C VAL A 77 -9.37 7.45 -10.13
N ASN A 78 -10.35 6.68 -10.57
CA ASN A 78 -11.67 7.17 -10.98
C ASN A 78 -12.75 7.05 -9.88
N GLY A 79 -12.38 6.64 -8.65
CA GLY A 79 -13.32 6.40 -7.56
C GLY A 79 -13.22 7.40 -6.41
N ASP A 80 -14.04 7.18 -5.39
CA ASP A 80 -14.05 7.99 -4.16
C ASP A 80 -12.72 7.93 -3.40
N PHE A 81 -11.95 6.86 -3.60
CA PHE A 81 -10.63 6.73 -2.99
C PHE A 81 -9.72 7.93 -3.31
N THR A 82 -9.62 8.31 -4.57
CA THR A 82 -8.80 9.45 -5.00
C THR A 82 -9.35 10.78 -4.47
N ARG A 83 -10.68 10.91 -4.32
CA ARG A 83 -11.28 12.10 -3.69
C ARG A 83 -10.84 12.25 -2.23
N HIS A 84 -10.89 11.17 -1.46
CA HIS A 84 -10.43 11.18 -0.07
C HIS A 84 -8.92 11.39 0.06
N LEU A 85 -8.14 10.85 -0.90
CA LEU A 85 -6.70 11.09 -0.97
C LEU A 85 -6.39 12.56 -1.29
N ALA A 86 -7.12 13.18 -2.22
CA ALA A 86 -6.97 14.60 -2.54
C ALA A 86 -7.25 15.49 -1.33
N ALA A 87 -8.33 15.23 -0.60
CA ALA A 87 -8.64 15.97 0.64
C ALA A 87 -7.51 15.81 1.68
N PHE A 88 -6.95 14.61 1.81
CA PHE A 88 -5.80 14.38 2.70
C PHE A 88 -4.56 15.19 2.29
N ILE A 89 -4.28 15.30 0.99
CA ILE A 89 -3.16 16.11 0.46
C ILE A 89 -3.37 17.59 0.78
N GLU A 90 -4.59 18.11 0.61
CA GLU A 90 -4.92 19.50 0.94
C GLU A 90 -4.77 19.81 2.44
N GLU A 91 -5.11 18.85 3.31
CA GLU A 91 -4.94 18.96 4.77
C GLU A 91 -3.46 18.93 5.21
N HIS A 92 -2.54 18.48 4.31
CA HIS A 92 -1.10 18.32 4.60
C HIS A 92 -0.24 18.99 3.53
N PRO A 93 -0.18 20.33 3.49
CA PRO A 93 0.49 21.08 2.42
C PRO A 93 2.01 20.81 2.31
N ASP A 94 2.64 20.36 3.39
CA ASP A 94 4.08 20.02 3.41
C ASP A 94 4.34 18.55 3.05
N LEU A 95 3.31 17.79 2.64
CA LEU A 95 3.43 16.38 2.30
C LEU A 95 4.07 16.21 0.91
N ASP A 96 5.21 15.49 0.87
CA ASP A 96 5.78 14.97 -0.36
C ASP A 96 5.24 13.54 -0.60
N LEU A 97 4.26 13.42 -1.50
CA LEU A 97 3.56 12.18 -1.77
C LEU A 97 3.93 11.58 -3.13
N GLY A 98 4.60 10.43 -3.11
CA GLY A 98 4.81 9.58 -4.28
C GLY A 98 3.71 8.55 -4.42
N ILE A 99 3.07 8.46 -5.59
CA ILE A 99 2.00 7.49 -5.86
C ILE A 99 2.40 6.60 -7.04
N ALA A 100 2.55 5.30 -6.78
CA ALA A 100 2.64 4.28 -7.83
C ALA A 100 1.23 3.75 -8.11
N CYS A 101 0.76 3.94 -9.35
CA CYS A 101 -0.61 3.65 -9.77
C CYS A 101 -0.60 2.57 -10.83
N ASP A 102 -0.59 1.32 -10.43
CA ASP A 102 -0.65 0.17 -11.32
C ASP A 102 -1.23 -1.05 -10.62
N ASP A 103 -1.60 -2.06 -11.41
CA ASP A 103 -2.18 -3.31 -10.92
C ASP A 103 -1.12 -4.40 -10.65
N SER A 104 0.18 -4.07 -10.78
CA SER A 104 1.27 -4.99 -10.46
C SER A 104 1.46 -5.15 -8.95
N ARG A 105 2.00 -6.29 -8.54
CA ARG A 105 2.36 -6.51 -7.14
C ARG A 105 3.76 -5.96 -6.89
N HIS A 106 3.84 -4.79 -6.30
CA HIS A 106 5.10 -4.22 -5.83
C HIS A 106 5.62 -4.98 -4.59
N ASP A 107 6.94 -5.13 -4.53
CA ASP A 107 7.62 -5.49 -3.29
C ASP A 107 7.66 -4.26 -2.39
N ILE A 108 6.74 -4.22 -1.41
CA ILE A 108 6.57 -3.08 -0.51
C ILE A 108 7.89 -2.70 0.17
N ILE A 109 8.67 -3.69 0.60
CA ILE A 109 9.92 -3.45 1.32
C ILE A 109 11.04 -3.09 0.35
N GLY A 110 11.19 -3.85 -0.76
CA GLY A 110 12.25 -3.63 -1.75
C GLY A 110 12.10 -2.32 -2.50
N ASP A 111 10.87 -1.89 -2.78
CA ASP A 111 10.56 -0.66 -3.52
C ASP A 111 10.44 0.58 -2.61
N GLY A 112 10.60 0.41 -1.29
CA GLY A 112 10.50 1.50 -0.31
C GLY A 112 9.12 2.13 -0.26
N ILE A 113 8.06 1.32 -0.37
CA ILE A 113 6.66 1.74 -0.28
C ILE A 113 6.23 1.72 1.18
N ASP A 114 5.67 2.83 1.67
CA ASP A 114 5.19 2.97 3.04
C ASP A 114 3.81 2.31 3.22
N ILE A 115 2.93 2.44 2.23
CA ILE A 115 1.60 1.84 2.23
C ILE A 115 1.28 1.31 0.83
N ALA A 116 0.83 0.06 0.75
CA ALA A 116 0.22 -0.47 -0.46
C ALA A 116 -1.26 -0.72 -0.25
N PHE A 117 -2.09 -0.20 -1.14
CA PHE A 117 -3.51 -0.55 -1.19
C PHE A 117 -3.68 -1.76 -2.09
N ARG A 118 -4.45 -2.75 -1.63
CA ARG A 118 -4.61 -4.04 -2.32
C ARG A 118 -6.07 -4.46 -2.39
N ILE A 119 -6.43 -5.12 -3.47
CA ILE A 119 -7.79 -5.62 -3.71
C ILE A 119 -7.78 -7.15 -3.70
N GLY A 120 -8.68 -7.76 -2.94
CA GLY A 120 -8.87 -9.21 -2.82
C GLY A 120 -8.04 -9.83 -1.71
N ASP A 121 -7.83 -11.13 -1.76
CA ASP A 121 -7.16 -11.86 -0.70
C ASP A 121 -5.69 -11.52 -0.63
N LEU A 122 -5.21 -11.39 0.60
CA LEU A 122 -3.82 -11.13 0.90
C LEU A 122 -3.09 -12.45 1.13
N PRO A 123 -1.90 -12.64 0.55
CA PRO A 123 -1.06 -13.78 0.90
C PRO A 123 -0.53 -13.61 2.33
N ASP A 124 -0.19 -14.72 2.97
CA ASP A 124 0.51 -14.71 4.25
C ASP A 124 1.82 -13.94 4.11
N SER A 125 2.03 -12.98 4.99
CA SER A 125 3.22 -12.13 5.00
C SER A 125 3.46 -11.55 6.40
N SER A 126 4.67 -11.03 6.63
CA SER A 126 5.01 -10.29 7.86
C SER A 126 4.45 -8.86 7.89
N LEU A 127 3.78 -8.42 6.82
CA LEU A 127 3.20 -7.08 6.72
C LEU A 127 1.95 -6.96 7.59
N LYS A 128 1.69 -5.76 8.07
CA LYS A 128 0.40 -5.43 8.71
C LYS A 128 -0.63 -5.14 7.63
N ALA A 129 -1.87 -5.49 7.89
CA ALA A 129 -2.98 -5.21 7.01
C ALA A 129 -4.21 -4.72 7.78
N ARG A 130 -4.97 -3.83 7.15
CA ARG A 130 -6.28 -3.37 7.65
C ARG A 130 -7.28 -3.37 6.51
N HIS A 131 -8.40 -4.03 6.72
CA HIS A 131 -9.54 -3.93 5.81
C HIS A 131 -10.07 -2.49 5.86
N LEU A 132 -10.22 -1.85 4.68
CA LEU A 132 -10.70 -0.48 4.57
C LEU A 132 -12.18 -0.46 4.17
N PHE A 133 -12.53 -1.09 3.04
CA PHE A 133 -13.89 -1.10 2.53
C PHE A 133 -14.14 -2.27 1.57
N LEU A 134 -15.38 -2.47 1.23
CA LEU A 134 -15.83 -3.41 0.21
C LEU A 134 -16.03 -2.68 -1.12
N LEU A 135 -15.50 -3.26 -2.20
CA LEU A 135 -15.61 -2.74 -3.57
C LEU A 135 -16.68 -3.54 -4.32
N PRO A 136 -17.91 -3.02 -4.46
CA PRO A 136 -18.98 -3.71 -5.15
C PRO A 136 -18.70 -3.77 -6.65
N ARG A 137 -19.15 -4.86 -7.29
CA ARG A 137 -19.01 -5.15 -8.71
C ARG A 137 -20.33 -5.58 -9.31
N GLN A 138 -20.47 -5.39 -10.61
CA GLN A 138 -21.61 -5.92 -11.36
C GLN A 138 -21.17 -6.41 -12.74
N VAL A 139 -21.90 -7.39 -13.27
CA VAL A 139 -21.68 -7.84 -14.63
C VAL A 139 -22.35 -6.88 -15.59
N VAL A 140 -21.63 -6.48 -16.60
CA VAL A 140 -22.11 -5.51 -17.60
C VAL A 140 -21.78 -5.96 -19.03
N ALA A 141 -22.60 -5.52 -19.97
CA ALA A 141 -22.33 -5.64 -21.40
C ALA A 141 -23.01 -4.50 -22.19
N ALA A 142 -22.55 -4.27 -23.41
CA ALA A 142 -23.22 -3.35 -24.32
C ALA A 142 -24.59 -3.90 -24.73
N PRO A 143 -25.65 -3.02 -24.92
CA PRO A 143 -26.94 -3.45 -25.41
C PRO A 143 -26.88 -4.22 -26.75
N ALA A 144 -25.98 -3.79 -27.65
CA ALA A 144 -25.79 -4.46 -28.94
C ALA A 144 -25.19 -5.86 -28.82
N PHE A 145 -24.38 -6.11 -27.76
CA PHE A 145 -23.90 -7.45 -27.44
C PHE A 145 -25.05 -8.32 -26.95
N LEU A 146 -25.84 -7.85 -26.00
CA LEU A 146 -26.95 -8.61 -25.43
C LEU A 146 -28.03 -8.93 -26.47
N ALA A 147 -28.30 -8.03 -27.43
CA ALA A 147 -29.27 -8.23 -28.46
C ALA A 147 -28.95 -9.39 -29.43
N ARG A 148 -27.71 -9.88 -29.43
CA ARG A 148 -27.30 -11.04 -30.28
C ARG A 148 -27.50 -12.39 -29.57
N HIS A 149 -27.92 -12.37 -28.34
CA HIS A 149 -28.09 -13.57 -27.50
C HIS A 149 -29.54 -13.72 -27.06
N ALA A 150 -29.91 -14.95 -26.68
CA ALA A 150 -31.20 -15.20 -26.07
C ALA A 150 -31.35 -14.42 -24.74
N PRO A 151 -32.55 -14.17 -24.24
CA PRO A 151 -32.75 -13.58 -22.92
C PRO A 151 -31.98 -14.34 -21.86
N LEU A 152 -31.35 -13.59 -20.97
CA LEU A 152 -30.54 -14.12 -19.88
C LEU A 152 -31.40 -14.07 -18.61
N GLU A 153 -31.68 -15.22 -18.02
CA GLU A 153 -32.53 -15.33 -16.84
C GLU A 153 -31.78 -15.90 -15.63
N HIS A 154 -30.67 -16.59 -15.87
CA HIS A 154 -29.93 -17.26 -14.82
C HIS A 154 -28.40 -17.15 -15.04
N PRO A 155 -27.58 -17.09 -13.97
CA PRO A 155 -26.12 -16.98 -14.13
C PRO A 155 -25.46 -18.05 -14.99
N ARG A 156 -26.01 -19.27 -15.04
CA ARG A 156 -25.52 -20.35 -15.90
C ARG A 156 -25.57 -20.01 -17.38
N ASP A 157 -26.47 -19.11 -17.81
CA ASP A 157 -26.57 -18.67 -19.20
C ASP A 157 -25.31 -17.92 -19.62
N LEU A 158 -24.62 -17.29 -18.66
CA LEU A 158 -23.41 -16.51 -18.90
C LEU A 158 -22.17 -17.35 -19.22
N GLN A 159 -22.19 -18.68 -18.97
CA GLN A 159 -21.05 -19.56 -19.26
C GLN A 159 -20.74 -19.65 -20.76
N ARG A 160 -21.75 -19.47 -21.60
CA ARG A 160 -21.65 -19.65 -23.05
C ARG A 160 -21.31 -18.34 -23.76
N LEU A 161 -21.25 -17.23 -23.03
CA LEU A 161 -21.04 -15.92 -23.60
C LEU A 161 -19.56 -15.57 -23.59
N GLU A 162 -19.17 -14.65 -24.47
CA GLU A 162 -17.83 -14.10 -24.50
C GLU A 162 -17.58 -13.23 -23.28
N TRP A 163 -16.55 -13.57 -22.54
CA TRP A 163 -16.05 -12.82 -21.41
C TRP A 163 -14.75 -12.11 -21.72
N ILE A 164 -14.57 -10.94 -21.12
CA ILE A 164 -13.31 -10.24 -21.05
C ILE A 164 -12.69 -10.58 -19.70
N GLY A 165 -11.64 -11.40 -19.71
CA GLY A 165 -10.94 -11.86 -18.52
C GLY A 165 -9.94 -10.81 -18.03
N LEU A 166 -9.77 -10.74 -16.71
CA LEU A 166 -8.69 -10.00 -16.06
C LEU A 166 -7.55 -10.98 -15.75
N GLY A 167 -6.35 -10.74 -16.27
CA GLY A 167 -5.20 -11.64 -16.11
C GLY A 167 -4.84 -11.95 -14.65
N MET A 168 -5.15 -11.04 -13.74
CA MET A 168 -4.92 -11.16 -12.30
C MET A 168 -6.05 -11.84 -11.51
N ARG A 169 -7.15 -12.25 -12.18
CA ARG A 169 -8.34 -12.79 -11.52
C ARG A 169 -8.70 -14.17 -12.08
N PRO A 170 -9.29 -15.06 -11.25
CA PRO A 170 -9.83 -16.32 -11.72
C PRO A 170 -10.89 -16.13 -12.81
N ASP A 171 -10.98 -17.07 -13.76
CA ASP A 171 -12.00 -17.14 -14.80
C ASP A 171 -13.29 -17.77 -14.24
N SER A 172 -13.69 -17.36 -13.08
CA SER A 172 -14.92 -17.78 -12.43
C SER A 172 -15.54 -16.64 -11.64
N ARG A 173 -16.86 -16.67 -11.50
CA ARG A 173 -17.60 -15.70 -10.70
C ARG A 173 -18.61 -16.43 -9.85
N LEU A 174 -18.68 -16.07 -8.56
CA LEU A 174 -19.72 -16.50 -7.67
C LEU A 174 -20.84 -15.45 -7.69
N PHE A 175 -22.03 -15.87 -8.05
CA PHE A 175 -23.23 -15.08 -8.03
C PHE A 175 -24.06 -15.47 -6.83
N ARG A 176 -24.68 -14.50 -6.17
CA ARG A 176 -25.61 -14.72 -5.07
C ARG A 176 -26.91 -14.01 -5.40
N HIS A 177 -28.01 -14.74 -5.35
CA HIS A 177 -29.33 -14.17 -5.60
C HIS A 177 -29.77 -13.27 -4.43
N ALA A 178 -30.36 -12.12 -4.76
CA ALA A 178 -30.63 -11.08 -3.76
C ALA A 178 -31.78 -11.40 -2.80
N ARG A 179 -32.65 -12.40 -3.11
CA ARG A 179 -33.84 -12.73 -2.32
C ARG A 179 -33.67 -13.92 -1.40
N ASP A 180 -33.03 -14.97 -1.89
CA ASP A 180 -32.96 -16.29 -1.22
C ASP A 180 -31.54 -16.77 -0.97
N ASP A 181 -30.55 -15.96 -1.27
CA ASP A 181 -29.11 -16.23 -1.10
C ASP A 181 -28.62 -17.47 -1.88
N GLU A 182 -29.36 -17.91 -2.91
CA GLU A 182 -28.88 -18.97 -3.80
C GLU A 182 -27.52 -18.60 -4.38
N GLU A 183 -26.56 -19.53 -4.31
CA GLU A 183 -25.22 -19.32 -4.85
C GLU A 183 -25.01 -20.12 -6.14
N VAL A 184 -24.54 -19.45 -7.17
CA VAL A 184 -24.21 -20.05 -8.45
C VAL A 184 -22.82 -19.65 -8.88
N ARG A 185 -21.96 -20.64 -9.06
CA ARG A 185 -20.62 -20.44 -9.63
C ARG A 185 -20.70 -20.56 -11.15
N VAL A 186 -20.16 -19.56 -11.82
CA VAL A 186 -20.03 -19.51 -13.27
C VAL A 186 -18.56 -19.52 -13.64
N ASP A 187 -18.11 -20.61 -14.23
CA ASP A 187 -16.77 -20.73 -14.84
C ASP A 187 -16.89 -20.39 -16.32
N TYR A 188 -15.94 -19.64 -16.86
CA TYR A 188 -15.97 -19.19 -18.24
C TYR A 188 -14.55 -19.20 -18.86
N THR A 189 -14.48 -19.25 -20.16
CA THR A 189 -13.20 -19.13 -20.88
C THR A 189 -13.18 -17.79 -21.60
N PRO A 190 -12.36 -16.83 -21.17
CA PRO A 190 -12.32 -15.52 -21.81
C PRO A 190 -11.64 -15.62 -23.17
N ARG A 191 -12.29 -15.01 -24.19
CA ARG A 191 -11.68 -14.83 -25.50
C ARG A 191 -10.62 -13.74 -25.52
N VAL A 192 -10.79 -12.71 -24.68
CA VAL A 192 -9.87 -11.58 -24.54
C VAL A 192 -9.44 -11.48 -23.09
N ARG A 193 -8.15 -11.28 -22.85
CA ARG A 193 -7.58 -11.02 -21.51
C ARG A 193 -6.93 -9.67 -21.51
N VAL A 194 -7.16 -8.93 -20.45
CA VAL A 194 -6.54 -7.64 -20.16
C VAL A 194 -5.99 -7.62 -18.74
N ASP A 195 -5.08 -6.75 -18.45
CA ASP A 195 -4.51 -6.49 -17.13
C ASP A 195 -5.11 -5.23 -16.45
N SER A 196 -5.93 -4.46 -17.17
CA SER A 196 -6.61 -3.25 -16.70
C SER A 196 -8.12 -3.44 -16.62
N VAL A 197 -8.70 -3.06 -15.47
CA VAL A 197 -10.16 -3.07 -15.25
C VAL A 197 -10.85 -2.06 -16.16
N GLU A 198 -10.25 -0.89 -16.37
CA GLU A 198 -10.75 0.14 -17.27
C GLU A 198 -10.80 -0.36 -18.71
N ALA A 199 -9.74 -1.06 -19.16
CA ALA A 199 -9.70 -1.68 -20.48
C ALA A 199 -10.82 -2.71 -20.64
N SER A 200 -11.08 -3.54 -19.62
CA SER A 200 -12.17 -4.52 -19.64
C SER A 200 -13.54 -3.84 -19.78
N CYS A 201 -13.78 -2.77 -19.01
CA CYS A 201 -15.01 -1.99 -19.08
C CYS A 201 -15.18 -1.30 -20.44
N ARG A 202 -14.10 -0.75 -21.00
CA ARG A 202 -14.11 -0.11 -22.31
C ARG A 202 -14.44 -1.09 -23.44
N LEU A 203 -13.83 -2.27 -23.41
CA LEU A 203 -14.12 -3.32 -24.39
C LEU A 203 -15.55 -3.84 -24.28
N ALA A 204 -16.09 -3.94 -23.06
CA ALA A 204 -17.49 -4.31 -22.86
C ALA A 204 -18.44 -3.27 -23.48
N ARG A 205 -18.17 -1.96 -23.33
CA ARG A 205 -18.92 -0.87 -23.99
C ARG A 205 -18.89 -0.97 -25.51
N LEU A 206 -17.81 -1.48 -26.06
CA LEU A 206 -17.68 -1.70 -27.51
C LEU A 206 -18.30 -3.02 -27.99
N GLY A 207 -18.96 -3.77 -27.08
CA GLY A 207 -19.68 -4.99 -27.43
C GLY A 207 -18.81 -6.23 -27.68
N VAL A 208 -17.60 -6.25 -27.10
CA VAL A 208 -16.67 -7.40 -27.20
C VAL A 208 -17.13 -8.58 -26.35
N GLY A 209 -17.75 -8.32 -25.20
CA GLY A 209 -18.18 -9.36 -24.28
C GLY A 209 -18.64 -8.82 -22.92
N LEU A 210 -18.84 -9.75 -21.98
CA LEU A 210 -19.18 -9.46 -20.60
C LEU A 210 -17.94 -8.99 -19.84
N ALA A 211 -18.10 -8.01 -18.95
CA ALA A 211 -17.09 -7.61 -17.97
C ALA A 211 -17.71 -7.50 -16.58
N ALA A 212 -16.89 -7.52 -15.53
CA ALA A 212 -17.34 -7.39 -14.15
C ALA A 212 -16.53 -6.28 -13.41
N PRO A 213 -16.64 -5.01 -13.86
CA PRO A 213 -15.96 -3.89 -13.23
C PRO A 213 -16.59 -3.54 -11.88
N PRO A 214 -15.90 -2.74 -11.03
CA PRO A 214 -16.53 -2.02 -9.94
C PRO A 214 -17.71 -1.18 -10.42
N THR A 215 -18.75 -1.06 -9.60
CA THR A 215 -20.02 -0.38 -9.96
C THR A 215 -19.78 1.06 -10.39
N TYR A 216 -18.92 1.81 -9.70
CA TYR A 216 -18.65 3.21 -10.02
C TYR A 216 -18.05 3.45 -11.41
N LEU A 217 -17.38 2.44 -12.02
CA LEU A 217 -16.88 2.52 -13.39
C LEU A 217 -17.97 2.26 -14.44
N SER A 218 -19.00 1.54 -14.08
CA SER A 218 -20.08 1.16 -14.98
C SER A 218 -21.35 1.99 -14.84
N ASP A 219 -21.55 2.67 -13.70
CA ASP A 219 -22.78 3.42 -13.42
C ASP A 219 -23.04 4.55 -14.44
N GLU A 220 -22.02 5.34 -14.78
CA GLU A 220 -22.18 6.39 -15.78
C GLU A 220 -22.41 5.84 -17.20
N PRO A 221 -21.65 4.85 -17.68
CA PRO A 221 -21.96 4.16 -18.94
C PRO A 221 -23.35 3.51 -18.96
N ILE A 222 -23.84 3.00 -17.83
CA ILE A 222 -25.22 2.46 -17.75
C ILE A 222 -26.25 3.59 -17.89
N ARG A 223 -26.08 4.71 -17.18
CA ARG A 223 -26.95 5.88 -17.28
C ARG A 223 -27.02 6.45 -18.73
N ARG A 224 -25.90 6.37 -19.45
CA ARG A 224 -25.81 6.79 -20.86
C ARG A 224 -26.34 5.75 -21.85
N GLY A 225 -26.75 4.56 -21.38
CA GLY A 225 -27.22 3.47 -22.26
C GLY A 225 -26.09 2.77 -23.04
N GLU A 226 -24.84 3.05 -22.75
CA GLU A 226 -23.68 2.40 -23.38
C GLU A 226 -23.43 0.99 -22.83
N LEU A 227 -23.82 0.75 -21.58
CA LEU A 227 -23.81 -0.54 -20.91
C LEU A 227 -25.19 -0.85 -20.31
N ARG A 228 -25.43 -2.12 -20.07
CA ARG A 228 -26.52 -2.63 -19.21
C ARG A 228 -25.96 -3.55 -18.16
N ALA A 229 -26.50 -3.46 -16.93
CA ALA A 229 -26.30 -4.47 -15.92
C ALA A 229 -26.96 -5.80 -16.37
N VAL A 230 -26.22 -6.88 -16.21
CA VAL A 230 -26.66 -8.23 -16.59
C VAL A 230 -27.06 -8.96 -15.32
N LEU A 231 -28.30 -9.47 -15.27
CA LEU A 231 -28.87 -10.17 -14.12
C LEU A 231 -28.75 -9.34 -12.82
N PRO A 232 -29.35 -8.17 -12.72
CA PRO A 232 -29.17 -7.23 -11.60
C PRO A 232 -29.64 -7.79 -10.26
N GLU A 233 -30.50 -8.82 -10.26
CA GLU A 233 -30.91 -9.58 -9.06
C GLU A 233 -29.84 -10.54 -8.55
N TRP A 234 -28.81 -10.83 -9.33
CA TRP A 234 -27.70 -11.67 -8.99
C TRP A 234 -26.45 -10.83 -8.68
N ARG A 235 -26.07 -10.78 -7.42
CA ARG A 235 -24.94 -9.97 -6.95
C ARG A 235 -23.65 -10.76 -7.03
N LEU A 236 -22.57 -10.10 -7.44
CA LEU A 236 -21.23 -10.63 -7.27
C LEU A 236 -20.74 -10.34 -5.85
N GLU A 237 -19.95 -11.25 -5.30
CA GLU A 237 -19.25 -10.99 -4.05
C GLU A 237 -18.38 -9.73 -4.21
N PRO A 238 -18.52 -8.73 -3.32
CA PRO A 238 -17.69 -7.53 -3.36
C PRO A 238 -16.24 -7.87 -3.05
N LEU A 239 -15.31 -7.12 -3.61
CA LEU A 239 -13.89 -7.29 -3.34
C LEU A 239 -13.50 -6.53 -2.07
N LYS A 240 -12.77 -7.18 -1.17
CA LYS A 240 -12.19 -6.52 0.00
C LYS A 240 -11.02 -5.65 -0.43
N VAL A 241 -10.95 -4.45 0.11
CA VAL A 241 -9.83 -3.52 -0.08
C VAL A 241 -9.08 -3.37 1.22
N TYR A 242 -7.77 -3.49 1.14
CA TYR A 242 -6.89 -3.41 2.29
C TYR A 242 -5.83 -2.33 2.10
N ALA A 243 -5.47 -1.67 3.21
CA ALA A 243 -4.16 -1.04 3.35
C ALA A 243 -3.19 -2.08 3.91
N VAL A 244 -1.98 -2.13 3.36
CA VAL A 244 -0.90 -3.05 3.78
C VAL A 244 0.38 -2.24 3.97
N TRP A 245 1.11 -2.47 5.09
CA TRP A 245 2.31 -1.69 5.42
C TRP A 245 3.30 -2.50 6.25
N PRO A 246 4.61 -2.11 6.28
CA PRO A 246 5.62 -2.75 7.12
C PRO A 246 5.29 -2.69 8.61
N PRO A 247 5.61 -3.74 9.41
CA PRO A 247 5.23 -3.82 10.82
C PRO A 247 5.89 -2.78 11.72
N ASN A 248 7.03 -2.22 11.29
CA ASN A 248 7.83 -1.24 12.00
C ASN A 248 7.40 0.23 11.77
N VAL A 249 6.36 0.49 10.98
CA VAL A 249 5.83 1.84 10.77
C VAL A 249 5.24 2.37 12.08
N PRO A 250 5.70 3.54 12.57
CA PRO A 250 5.21 4.10 13.83
C PRO A 250 3.73 4.53 13.75
N ALA A 251 2.98 4.33 14.83
CA ALA A 251 1.57 4.74 14.90
C ALA A 251 1.36 6.27 14.77
N SER A 252 2.39 7.06 15.09
CA SER A 252 2.40 8.52 14.93
C SER A 252 2.83 9.01 13.55
N SER A 253 3.03 8.12 12.58
CA SER A 253 3.48 8.48 11.24
C SER A 253 2.34 9.01 10.39
N ILE A 254 2.68 9.80 9.35
CA ILE A 254 1.72 10.27 8.33
C ILE A 254 1.06 9.10 7.59
N ALA A 255 1.74 7.95 7.47
CA ALA A 255 1.20 6.73 6.91
C ALA A 255 0.00 6.22 7.72
N TYR A 256 0.11 6.14 9.05
CA TYR A 256 -1.02 5.75 9.91
C TYR A 256 -2.16 6.76 9.87
N THR A 257 -1.85 8.05 9.79
CA THR A 257 -2.87 9.11 9.65
C THR A 257 -3.68 8.92 8.38
N LEU A 258 -3.01 8.65 7.24
CA LEU A 258 -3.70 8.36 5.98
C LEU A 258 -4.57 7.10 6.06
N ILE A 259 -4.05 6.00 6.62
CA ILE A 259 -4.81 4.75 6.77
C ILE A 259 -6.07 4.98 7.62
N ASN A 260 -5.96 5.69 8.74
CA ASN A 260 -7.11 5.99 9.59
C ASN A 260 -8.12 6.90 8.89
N ARG A 261 -7.65 7.95 8.22
CA ARG A 261 -8.50 8.87 7.46
C ARG A 261 -9.32 8.16 6.39
N LEU A 262 -8.67 7.28 5.62
CA LEU A 262 -9.37 6.49 4.60
C LEU A 262 -10.34 5.49 5.24
N TYR A 263 -9.94 4.83 6.33
CA TYR A 263 -10.85 3.92 7.02
C TYR A 263 -12.12 4.63 7.50
N GLU A 264 -12.01 5.78 8.15
CA GLU A 264 -13.13 6.58 8.63
C GLU A 264 -14.01 7.08 7.48
N ALA A 265 -13.40 7.50 6.37
CA ALA A 265 -14.12 8.00 5.20
C ALA A 265 -15.00 6.93 4.54
N PHE A 266 -14.55 5.67 4.54
CA PHE A 266 -15.31 4.55 3.96
C PHE A 266 -16.19 3.80 4.96
N ASN A 267 -16.07 4.08 6.27
CA ASN A 267 -16.89 3.49 7.32
C ASN A 267 -17.42 4.60 8.24
N PRO A 268 -18.26 5.50 7.71
CA PRO A 268 -18.91 6.50 8.55
C PRO A 268 -19.78 5.77 9.55
N GLY A 269 -19.57 6.04 10.87
CA GLY A 269 -20.29 5.41 11.98
C GLY A 269 -21.79 5.62 11.93
#